data_9fc96852ed1775431be7e8e42bd1dff5
#
_entry.id   9fc96852ed1775431be7e8e42bd1dff5
#
_cell.length_a   1.000
_cell.length_b   1.000
_cell.length_c   1.000
_cell.angle_alpha   90.00
_cell.angle_beta   90.00
_cell.angle_gamma   90.00
#
_symmetry.space_group_name_H-M   'P 1'
#
loop_
_entity.id
_entity.type
_entity.pdbx_description
1 polymer ?
#
loop_
_entity_poly.entity_id
_entity_poly.type
_entity_poly.pdbx_seq_one_letter_code
_entity_poly.pdbx_strand_id
1 'polypeptide(L)'
;MTIQVTGKNLDVGEALRSYVQERVVHTVEKFMGREPSGHVRIEKEHGEFRTNCTIHLWQGMSLEAHGVAADAYQSADRACERLEKRVRRHKRRVKRHGGGETPRKQTPATNYVIQASQEGQEERDEDNPVIIAEAESPLHEMAVSDAVMQMDLSDRPFVVFRNASHGEINVVYRRDDGNIGWIDPATKKARKRR
;
A
#
# COMPACT_ATOMS: atom_id res chain seq x y z
N MET A 1 9.34 -3.84 -17.79
CA MET A 1 8.84 -4.46 -16.54
C MET A 1 7.33 -4.60 -16.67
N THR A 2 6.73 -5.70 -16.23
CA THR A 2 5.39 -6.09 -16.68
C THR A 2 4.42 -6.12 -15.51
N ILE A 3 3.16 -5.78 -15.74
CA ILE A 3 2.08 -6.00 -14.77
C ILE A 3 1.75 -7.50 -14.77
N GLN A 4 1.89 -8.14 -13.62
CA GLN A 4 1.50 -9.54 -13.43
C GLN A 4 0.03 -9.61 -12.99
N VAL A 5 -0.77 -10.44 -13.66
CA VAL A 5 -2.18 -10.67 -13.29
C VAL A 5 -2.34 -12.09 -12.82
N THR A 6 -2.87 -12.27 -11.61
CA THR A 6 -3.09 -13.57 -10.95
C THR A 6 -4.52 -13.70 -10.46
N GLY A 7 -5.03 -14.94 -10.44
CA GLY A 7 -6.33 -15.25 -9.84
C GLY A 7 -6.18 -15.96 -8.49
N LYS A 8 -7.14 -15.76 -7.60
CA LYS A 8 -7.35 -16.57 -6.40
C LYS A 8 -8.80 -17.06 -6.38
N ASN A 9 -9.00 -18.35 -6.25
CA ASN A 9 -10.30 -19.02 -6.40
C ASN A 9 -10.97 -18.76 -7.78
N LEU A 10 -10.16 -18.45 -8.79
CA LEU A 10 -10.58 -18.13 -10.15
C LEU A 10 -9.42 -18.40 -11.10
N ASP A 11 -9.71 -19.06 -12.21
CA ASP A 11 -8.79 -19.08 -13.36
C ASP A 11 -8.96 -17.81 -14.18
N VAL A 12 -7.88 -17.04 -14.29
CA VAL A 12 -7.86 -15.81 -15.09
C VAL A 12 -7.49 -16.18 -16.50
N GLY A 13 -8.49 -16.27 -17.38
CA GLY A 13 -8.31 -16.50 -18.79
C GLY A 13 -7.50 -15.37 -19.46
N GLU A 14 -6.89 -15.68 -20.61
CA GLU A 14 -6.01 -14.76 -21.33
C GLU A 14 -6.67 -13.42 -21.70
N ALA A 15 -7.95 -13.46 -22.08
CA ALA A 15 -8.72 -12.26 -22.43
C ALA A 15 -8.85 -11.29 -21.24
N LEU A 16 -9.18 -11.80 -20.03
CA LEU A 16 -9.27 -10.96 -18.84
C LEU A 16 -7.89 -10.45 -18.41
N ARG A 17 -6.86 -11.29 -18.53
CA ARG A 17 -5.48 -10.92 -18.23
C ARG A 17 -5.01 -9.75 -19.09
N SER A 18 -5.16 -9.87 -20.41
CA SER A 18 -4.77 -8.83 -21.38
C SER A 18 -5.55 -7.53 -21.13
N TYR A 19 -6.86 -7.64 -20.94
CA TYR A 19 -7.72 -6.49 -20.64
C TYR A 19 -7.24 -5.71 -19.42
N VAL A 20 -6.97 -6.42 -18.30
CA VAL A 20 -6.54 -5.81 -17.05
C VAL A 20 -5.15 -5.18 -17.18
N GLN A 21 -4.21 -5.88 -17.86
CA GLN A 21 -2.87 -5.36 -18.11
C GLN A 21 -2.92 -4.04 -18.91
N GLU A 22 -3.62 -4.03 -20.02
CA GLU A 22 -3.76 -2.84 -20.88
C GLU A 22 -4.40 -1.68 -20.12
N ARG A 23 -5.47 -1.97 -19.36
CA ARG A 23 -6.21 -0.97 -18.60
C ARG A 23 -5.36 -0.32 -17.51
N VAL A 24 -4.58 -1.11 -16.77
CA VAL A 24 -3.68 -0.62 -15.72
C VAL A 24 -2.52 0.16 -16.32
N VAL A 25 -1.87 -0.38 -17.35
CA VAL A 25 -0.75 0.28 -18.06
C VAL A 25 -1.21 1.64 -18.58
N HIS A 26 -2.31 1.70 -19.34
CA HIS A 26 -2.85 2.95 -19.85
C HIS A 26 -3.14 3.98 -18.74
N THR A 27 -3.74 3.52 -17.63
CA THR A 27 -4.07 4.39 -16.49
C THR A 27 -2.84 5.00 -15.87
N VAL A 28 -1.75 4.23 -15.73
CA VAL A 28 -0.54 4.70 -15.04
C VAL A 28 0.36 5.51 -15.97
N GLU A 29 0.59 5.07 -17.20
CA GLU A 29 1.45 5.75 -18.17
C GLU A 29 0.99 7.18 -18.47
N LYS A 30 -0.32 7.38 -18.65
CA LYS A 30 -0.94 8.69 -18.83
C LYS A 30 -0.49 9.74 -17.81
N PHE A 31 -0.19 9.32 -16.59
CA PHE A 31 0.18 10.23 -15.52
C PHE A 31 1.66 10.22 -15.18
N MET A 32 2.34 9.09 -15.36
CA MET A 32 3.70 8.88 -14.88
C MET A 32 4.74 8.92 -16.00
N GLY A 33 4.33 8.77 -17.26
CA GLY A 33 5.20 8.87 -18.43
C GLY A 33 6.22 7.75 -18.56
N ARG A 34 6.01 6.63 -17.87
CA ARG A 34 6.85 5.42 -17.94
C ARG A 34 6.03 4.16 -17.69
N GLU A 35 6.54 3.02 -18.14
CA GLU A 35 5.92 1.72 -17.91
C GLU A 35 5.81 1.40 -16.42
N PRO A 36 4.60 1.04 -15.94
CA PRO A 36 4.40 0.60 -14.57
C PRO A 36 4.94 -0.82 -14.35
N SER A 37 5.36 -1.10 -13.12
CA SER A 37 5.59 -2.46 -12.65
C SER A 37 4.70 -2.73 -11.44
N GLY A 38 4.22 -3.98 -11.31
CA GLY A 38 3.35 -4.33 -10.22
C GLY A 38 2.59 -5.62 -10.45
N HIS A 39 1.61 -5.87 -9.60
CA HIS A 39 0.76 -7.03 -9.75
C HIS A 39 -0.72 -6.68 -9.52
N VAL A 40 -1.58 -7.43 -10.19
CA VAL A 40 -3.02 -7.37 -10.03
C VAL A 40 -3.50 -8.76 -9.61
N ARG A 41 -4.24 -8.83 -8.52
CA ARG A 41 -4.89 -10.06 -8.05
C ARG A 41 -6.39 -9.92 -8.19
N ILE A 42 -7.02 -10.90 -8.82
CA ILE A 42 -8.47 -11.00 -8.94
C ILE A 42 -8.92 -12.18 -8.07
N GLU A 43 -9.83 -11.94 -7.16
CA GLU A 43 -10.36 -12.92 -6.22
C GLU A 43 -11.86 -13.05 -6.41
N LYS A 44 -12.40 -14.27 -6.30
CA LYS A 44 -13.85 -14.51 -6.26
C LYS A 44 -14.24 -14.94 -4.85
N GLU A 45 -15.03 -14.12 -4.17
CA GLU A 45 -15.51 -14.36 -2.81
C GLU A 45 -17.00 -14.02 -2.70
N HIS A 46 -17.77 -14.91 -2.12
CA HIS A 46 -19.21 -14.75 -1.86
C HIS A 46 -20.06 -14.28 -3.08
N GLY A 47 -19.67 -14.73 -4.27
CA GLY A 47 -20.39 -14.38 -5.51
C GLY A 47 -19.96 -13.05 -6.15
N GLU A 48 -19.08 -12.29 -5.52
CA GLU A 48 -18.49 -11.05 -6.05
C GLU A 48 -17.03 -11.24 -6.46
N PHE A 49 -16.57 -10.37 -7.35
CA PHE A 49 -15.18 -10.30 -7.77
C PHE A 49 -14.51 -9.09 -7.11
N ARG A 50 -13.34 -9.33 -6.52
CA ARG A 50 -12.47 -8.30 -5.97
C ARG A 50 -11.17 -8.24 -6.77
N THR A 51 -10.87 -7.09 -7.33
CA THR A 51 -9.59 -6.82 -8.00
C THR A 51 -8.73 -5.94 -7.11
N ASN A 52 -7.53 -6.40 -6.77
CA ASN A 52 -6.53 -5.66 -6.00
C ASN A 52 -5.35 -5.33 -6.93
N CYS A 53 -5.06 -4.04 -7.13
CA CYS A 53 -3.93 -3.56 -7.91
C CYS A 53 -2.86 -3.01 -6.98
N THR A 54 -1.61 -3.48 -7.11
CA THR A 54 -0.43 -2.94 -6.44
C THR A 54 0.59 -2.53 -7.50
N ILE A 55 0.84 -1.23 -7.62
CA ILE A 55 1.77 -0.66 -8.58
C ILE A 55 2.97 -0.11 -7.82
N HIS A 56 4.17 -0.53 -8.21
CA HIS A 56 5.41 -0.05 -7.63
C HIS A 56 5.78 1.30 -8.25
N LEU A 57 5.93 2.27 -7.38
CA LEU A 57 6.43 3.59 -7.72
C LEU A 57 7.93 3.66 -7.45
N TRP A 58 8.56 4.79 -7.80
CA TRP A 58 9.94 5.05 -7.40
C TRP A 58 10.07 5.23 -5.88
N GLN A 59 11.27 5.10 -5.38
CA GLN A 59 11.61 5.29 -3.95
C GLN A 59 10.95 4.29 -2.98
N GLY A 60 10.63 3.08 -3.45
CA GLY A 60 10.01 2.06 -2.60
C GLY A 60 8.57 2.34 -2.18
N MET A 61 7.93 3.34 -2.78
CA MET A 61 6.49 3.58 -2.59
C MET A 61 5.67 2.63 -3.46
N SER A 62 4.55 2.18 -2.95
CA SER A 62 3.54 1.45 -3.70
C SER A 62 2.22 2.22 -3.75
N LEU A 63 1.52 2.07 -4.85
CA LEU A 63 0.17 2.58 -5.06
C LEU A 63 -0.78 1.40 -5.06
N GLU A 64 -1.70 1.37 -4.11
CA GLU A 64 -2.67 0.28 -3.98
C GLU A 64 -4.07 0.81 -4.31
N ALA A 65 -4.85 0.00 -5.02
CA ALA A 65 -6.26 0.27 -5.28
C ALA A 65 -7.02 -1.04 -5.39
N HIS A 66 -8.27 -1.06 -4.97
CA HIS A 66 -9.13 -2.22 -5.10
C HIS A 66 -10.49 -1.85 -5.69
N GLY A 67 -11.13 -2.82 -6.34
CA GLY A 67 -12.50 -2.71 -6.86
C GLY A 67 -13.28 -3.97 -6.53
N VAL A 68 -14.57 -3.84 -6.24
CA VAL A 68 -15.48 -4.96 -6.00
C VAL A 68 -16.70 -4.81 -6.90
N ALA A 69 -17.09 -5.88 -7.60
CA ALA A 69 -18.26 -5.91 -8.46
C ALA A 69 -18.76 -7.35 -8.65
N ALA A 70 -19.97 -7.51 -9.17
CA ALA A 70 -20.53 -8.82 -9.53
C ALA A 70 -19.85 -9.47 -10.73
N ASP A 71 -19.06 -8.70 -11.50
CA ASP A 71 -18.34 -9.12 -12.69
C ASP A 71 -16.85 -8.76 -12.58
N ALA A 72 -15.96 -9.63 -13.10
CA ALA A 72 -14.51 -9.48 -13.00
C ALA A 72 -13.98 -8.25 -13.76
N TYR A 73 -14.51 -7.97 -14.95
CA TYR A 73 -14.13 -6.79 -15.73
C TYR A 73 -14.55 -5.51 -15.02
N GLN A 74 -15.78 -5.46 -14.50
CA GLN A 74 -16.26 -4.31 -13.74
C GLN A 74 -15.46 -4.09 -12.44
N SER A 75 -15.06 -5.15 -11.76
CA SER A 75 -14.21 -5.05 -10.57
C SER A 75 -12.84 -4.45 -10.90
N ALA A 76 -12.25 -4.84 -12.04
CA ALA A 76 -11.01 -4.29 -12.56
C ALA A 76 -11.15 -2.80 -12.95
N ASP A 77 -12.24 -2.43 -13.62
CA ASP A 77 -12.52 -1.03 -13.96
C ASP A 77 -12.63 -0.15 -12.73
N ARG A 78 -13.37 -0.58 -11.70
CA ARG A 78 -13.48 0.14 -10.43
C ARG A 78 -12.12 0.29 -9.72
N ALA A 79 -11.28 -0.75 -9.78
CA ALA A 79 -9.91 -0.66 -9.26
C ALA A 79 -9.09 0.37 -10.04
N CYS A 80 -9.14 0.36 -11.37
CA CYS A 80 -8.45 1.32 -12.24
C CYS A 80 -8.91 2.77 -12.03
N GLU A 81 -10.21 3.02 -11.85
CA GLU A 81 -10.73 4.36 -11.53
C GLU A 81 -10.17 4.91 -10.22
N ARG A 82 -10.09 4.06 -9.18
CA ARG A 82 -9.48 4.42 -7.90
C ARG A 82 -7.99 4.66 -8.06
N LEU A 83 -7.30 3.80 -8.82
CA LEU A 83 -5.90 3.93 -9.18
C LEU A 83 -5.64 5.29 -9.83
N GLU A 84 -6.43 5.66 -10.85
CA GLU A 84 -6.32 6.95 -11.55
C GLU A 84 -6.44 8.14 -10.60
N LYS A 85 -7.44 8.15 -9.73
CA LYS A 85 -7.65 9.21 -8.75
C LYS A 85 -6.44 9.37 -7.82
N ARG A 86 -5.82 8.26 -7.41
CA ARG A 86 -4.64 8.25 -6.52
C ARG A 86 -3.38 8.72 -7.24
N VAL A 87 -3.10 8.21 -8.46
CA VAL A 87 -1.96 8.64 -9.29
C VAL A 87 -2.03 10.14 -9.55
N ARG A 88 -3.21 10.66 -9.92
CA ARG A 88 -3.42 12.09 -10.16
C ARG A 88 -3.15 12.94 -8.91
N ARG A 89 -3.59 12.48 -7.73
CA ARG A 89 -3.31 13.14 -6.45
C ARG A 89 -1.83 13.16 -6.14
N HIS A 90 -1.14 12.02 -6.34
CA HIS A 90 0.30 11.89 -6.16
C HIS A 90 1.08 12.86 -7.06
N LYS A 91 0.80 12.87 -8.37
CA LYS A 91 1.45 13.79 -9.32
C LYS A 91 1.33 15.26 -8.90
N ARG A 92 0.16 15.68 -8.40
CA ARG A 92 -0.03 17.04 -7.90
C ARG A 92 0.81 17.35 -6.66
N ARG A 93 0.97 16.39 -5.74
CA ARG A 93 1.78 16.58 -4.53
C ARG A 93 3.28 16.62 -4.84
N VAL A 94 3.78 15.71 -5.67
CA VAL A 94 5.18 15.69 -6.10
C VAL A 94 5.58 17.01 -6.77
N LYS A 95 4.73 17.57 -7.64
CA LYS A 95 4.97 18.88 -8.24
C LYS A 95 5.06 20.03 -7.22
N ARG A 96 4.36 19.92 -6.11
CA ARG A 96 4.35 20.98 -5.06
C ARG A 96 5.56 20.89 -4.11
N HIS A 97 6.10 19.70 -3.88
CA HIS A 97 7.13 19.47 -2.86
C HIS A 97 8.52 19.22 -3.43
N GLY A 98 8.73 19.34 -4.76
CA GLY A 98 10.06 19.20 -5.37
C GLY A 98 10.73 17.85 -5.10
N GLY A 99 9.94 16.77 -4.92
CA GLY A 99 10.43 15.45 -4.53
C GLY A 99 11.42 14.89 -5.56
N GLY A 100 12.71 14.99 -5.27
CA GLY A 100 13.77 14.39 -6.06
C GLY A 100 13.69 12.86 -6.00
N GLU A 101 14.12 12.19 -7.07
CA GLU A 101 14.17 10.73 -7.22
C GLU A 101 15.34 10.09 -6.43
N THR A 102 15.57 10.48 -5.19
CA THR A 102 16.64 9.88 -4.39
C THR A 102 16.21 8.52 -3.83
N PRO A 103 17.03 7.46 -4.02
CA PRO A 103 16.76 6.16 -3.40
C PRO A 103 16.69 6.32 -1.88
N ARG A 104 15.62 5.81 -1.27
CA ARG A 104 15.45 5.84 0.18
C ARG A 104 16.24 4.71 0.82
N LYS A 105 16.92 4.99 1.91
CA LYS A 105 17.51 3.96 2.75
C LYS A 105 16.40 3.09 3.32
N GLN A 106 16.67 1.79 3.41
CA GLN A 106 15.75 0.79 3.94
C GLN A 106 16.40 0.11 5.14
N THR A 107 15.63 -0.10 6.18
CA THR A 107 16.01 -0.93 7.32
C THR A 107 15.22 -2.21 7.23
N PRO A 108 15.85 -3.40 7.22
CA PRO A 108 15.13 -4.67 7.24
C PRO A 108 14.17 -4.73 8.42
N ALA A 109 12.96 -5.19 8.16
CA ALA A 109 11.96 -5.47 9.18
C ALA A 109 11.06 -6.61 8.71
N THR A 110 10.52 -7.37 9.64
CA THR A 110 9.60 -8.48 9.39
C THR A 110 8.21 -8.10 9.85
N ASN A 111 7.23 -8.39 9.02
CA ASN A 111 5.82 -8.24 9.35
C ASN A 111 5.24 -9.62 9.64
N TYR A 112 4.71 -9.80 10.84
CA TYR A 112 4.04 -11.01 11.27
C TYR A 112 2.53 -10.83 11.19
N VAL A 113 1.83 -11.80 10.60
CA VAL A 113 0.37 -11.88 10.63
C VAL A 113 -0.04 -12.83 11.74
N ILE A 114 -0.77 -12.32 12.69
CA ILE A 114 -1.24 -13.04 13.86
C ILE A 114 -2.71 -13.39 13.65
N GLN A 115 -3.09 -14.60 13.99
CA GLN A 115 -4.48 -15.03 13.94
C GLN A 115 -5.31 -14.22 14.95
N ALA A 116 -6.37 -13.59 14.48
CA ALA A 116 -7.32 -12.95 15.39
C ALA A 116 -8.11 -14.01 16.16
N SER A 117 -8.30 -13.81 17.47
CA SER A 117 -9.16 -14.64 18.28
C SER A 117 -10.61 -14.51 17.75
N GLN A 118 -11.27 -15.64 17.48
CA GLN A 118 -12.68 -15.64 17.14
C GLN A 118 -13.49 -15.57 18.44
N GLU A 119 -14.45 -14.65 18.49
CA GLU A 119 -15.43 -14.61 19.59
C GLU A 119 -16.14 -15.97 19.68
N GLY A 120 -15.97 -16.70 20.80
CA GLY A 120 -16.63 -17.99 21.06
C GLY A 120 -15.75 -19.22 21.09
N GLN A 121 -14.43 -19.11 20.87
CA GLN A 121 -13.51 -20.19 21.24
C GLN A 121 -13.12 -20.03 22.71
N GLU A 122 -13.42 -21.06 23.50
CA GLU A 122 -12.97 -21.18 24.88
C GLU A 122 -11.48 -20.84 24.98
N GLU A 123 -11.15 -19.99 25.95
CA GLU A 123 -9.78 -19.56 26.26
C GLU A 123 -8.87 -20.77 26.36
N ARG A 124 -8.11 -21.02 25.30
CA ARG A 124 -6.95 -21.89 25.41
C ARG A 124 -5.87 -21.06 26.10
N ASP A 125 -5.45 -21.53 27.26
CA ASP A 125 -4.37 -20.99 28.10
C ASP A 125 -2.98 -20.94 27.38
N GLU A 126 -2.93 -20.51 26.14
CA GLU A 126 -1.67 -20.27 25.44
C GLU A 126 -1.51 -18.75 25.24
N ASP A 127 -0.72 -18.14 26.13
CA ASP A 127 -0.32 -16.72 26.13
C ASP A 127 0.42 -16.27 24.84
N ASN A 128 0.58 -17.14 23.83
CA ASN A 128 1.28 -16.83 22.59
C ASN A 128 0.32 -16.76 21.40
N PRO A 129 0.22 -15.59 20.74
CA PRO A 129 -0.57 -15.45 19.52
C PRO A 129 0.01 -16.33 18.39
N VAL A 130 -0.86 -17.07 17.71
CA VAL A 130 -0.45 -17.93 16.58
C VAL A 130 -0.05 -17.07 15.38
N ILE A 131 1.21 -17.15 14.98
CA ILE A 131 1.71 -16.50 13.75
C ILE A 131 1.30 -17.36 12.56
N ILE A 132 0.49 -16.81 11.67
CA ILE A 132 -0.02 -17.52 10.47
C ILE A 132 0.70 -17.12 9.17
N ALA A 133 1.42 -16.01 9.18
CA ALA A 133 2.26 -15.59 8.06
C ALA A 133 3.39 -14.67 8.51
N GLU A 134 4.49 -14.70 7.76
CA GLU A 134 5.65 -13.83 7.92
C GLU A 134 6.04 -13.27 6.56
N ALA A 135 6.32 -11.97 6.48
CA ALA A 135 6.74 -11.31 5.26
C ALA A 135 7.79 -10.23 5.54
N GLU A 136 8.77 -10.11 4.65
CA GLU A 136 9.70 -8.99 4.70
C GLU A 136 8.97 -7.67 4.38
N SER A 137 9.12 -6.69 5.25
CA SER A 137 8.49 -5.37 5.12
C SER A 137 9.48 -4.29 5.54
N PRO A 138 10.45 -3.95 4.67
CA PRO A 138 11.51 -3.01 5.02
C PRO A 138 10.95 -1.63 5.40
N LEU A 139 11.49 -1.04 6.46
CA LEU A 139 11.17 0.31 6.88
C LEU A 139 11.96 1.31 6.02
N HIS A 140 11.25 2.20 5.35
CA HIS A 140 11.86 3.25 4.54
C HIS A 140 12.19 4.49 5.36
N GLU A 141 13.36 5.09 5.08
CA GLU A 141 13.73 6.39 5.64
C GLU A 141 13.06 7.49 4.81
N MET A 142 12.24 8.32 5.45
CA MET A 142 11.48 9.37 4.76
C MET A 142 11.07 10.51 5.71
N ALA A 143 10.68 11.65 5.13
CA ALA A 143 10.07 12.73 5.89
C ALA A 143 8.62 12.39 6.29
N VAL A 144 8.10 13.03 7.34
CA VAL A 144 6.70 12.84 7.79
C VAL A 144 5.69 13.13 6.68
N SER A 145 5.93 14.17 5.87
CA SER A 145 5.07 14.51 4.71
C SER A 145 5.00 13.39 3.68
N ASP A 146 6.11 12.68 3.49
CA ASP A 146 6.18 11.56 2.55
C ASP A 146 5.51 10.31 3.11
N ALA A 147 5.63 10.07 4.42
CA ALA A 147 4.92 8.98 5.11
C ALA A 147 3.40 9.17 5.04
N VAL A 148 2.93 10.40 5.24
CA VAL A 148 1.50 10.76 5.03
C VAL A 148 1.07 10.51 3.58
N MET A 149 1.92 10.90 2.62
CA MET A 149 1.63 10.64 1.21
C MET A 149 1.61 9.14 0.90
N GLN A 150 2.54 8.36 1.45
CA GLN A 150 2.58 6.91 1.30
C GLN A 150 1.30 6.26 1.87
N MET A 151 0.85 6.68 3.04
CA MET A 151 -0.39 6.21 3.66
C MET A 151 -1.62 6.48 2.77
N ASP A 152 -1.69 7.68 2.16
CA ASP A 152 -2.76 8.02 1.22
C ASP A 152 -2.73 7.21 -0.07
N LEU A 153 -1.53 6.81 -0.54
CA LEU A 153 -1.35 6.02 -1.77
C LEU A 153 -1.66 4.54 -1.57
N SER A 154 -1.20 3.98 -0.44
CA SER A 154 -1.37 2.55 -0.14
C SER A 154 -2.71 2.20 0.48
N ASP A 155 -3.58 3.20 0.77
CA ASP A 155 -4.87 3.02 1.45
C ASP A 155 -4.78 2.32 2.82
N ARG A 156 -3.61 2.36 3.42
CA ARG A 156 -3.36 1.76 4.73
C ARG A 156 -3.84 2.68 5.84
N PRO A 157 -4.31 2.14 6.95
CA PRO A 157 -4.71 2.93 8.11
C PRO A 157 -3.52 3.58 8.82
N PHE A 158 -2.31 3.05 8.66
CA PHE A 158 -1.08 3.59 9.23
C PHE A 158 0.14 3.27 8.36
N VAL A 159 1.23 4.01 8.59
CA VAL A 159 2.57 3.75 8.03
C VAL A 159 3.60 3.89 9.12
N VAL A 160 4.44 2.86 9.29
CA VAL A 160 5.63 2.88 10.14
C VAL A 160 6.84 3.21 9.26
N PHE A 161 7.67 4.14 9.68
CA PHE A 161 8.82 4.59 8.88
C PHE A 161 9.96 5.07 9.79
N ARG A 162 11.15 5.18 9.21
CA ARG A 162 12.29 5.83 9.86
C ARG A 162 12.29 7.31 9.48
N ASN A 163 12.25 8.19 10.48
CA ASN A 163 12.22 9.63 10.23
C ASN A 163 13.59 10.13 9.75
N ALA A 164 13.64 10.72 8.56
CA ALA A 164 14.88 11.23 7.96
C ALA A 164 15.55 12.36 8.75
N SER A 165 14.82 13.02 9.67
CA SER A 165 15.37 14.12 10.48
C SER A 165 16.25 13.66 11.63
N HIS A 166 15.98 12.49 12.21
CA HIS A 166 16.69 11.99 13.41
C HIS A 166 16.93 10.48 13.44
N GLY A 167 16.45 9.73 12.45
CA GLY A 167 16.70 8.30 12.31
C GLY A 167 15.86 7.38 13.20
N GLU A 168 14.95 7.90 14.02
CA GLU A 168 14.09 7.11 14.89
C GLU A 168 12.85 6.60 14.14
N ILE A 169 12.24 5.54 14.68
CA ILE A 169 10.99 4.98 14.11
C ILE A 169 9.83 5.89 14.50
N ASN A 170 9.04 6.26 13.50
CA ASN A 170 7.84 7.08 13.64
C ASN A 170 6.64 6.37 13.02
N VAL A 171 5.43 6.76 13.43
CA VAL A 171 4.18 6.24 12.91
C VAL A 171 3.26 7.40 12.52
N VAL A 172 2.70 7.34 11.31
CA VAL A 172 1.55 8.16 10.93
C VAL A 172 0.33 7.26 10.77
N TYR A 173 -0.84 7.73 11.18
CA TYR A 173 -2.07 6.94 11.15
C TYR A 173 -3.30 7.80 10.88
N ARG A 174 -4.36 7.17 10.34
CA ARG A 174 -5.67 7.82 10.16
C ARG A 174 -6.41 7.81 11.49
N ARG A 175 -6.94 8.97 11.86
CA ARG A 175 -7.85 9.12 12.99
C ARG A 175 -9.29 8.98 12.50
N ASP A 176 -10.18 8.61 13.42
CA ASP A 176 -11.61 8.46 13.14
C ASP A 176 -12.27 9.81 12.77
N ASP A 177 -11.69 10.92 13.25
CA ASP A 177 -12.13 12.28 12.90
C ASP A 177 -11.70 12.77 11.50
N GLY A 178 -11.04 11.87 10.70
CA GLY A 178 -10.52 12.16 9.36
C GLY A 178 -9.18 12.89 9.32
N ASN A 179 -8.64 13.29 10.47
CA ASN A 179 -7.31 13.88 10.58
C ASN A 179 -6.23 12.79 10.56
N ILE A 180 -4.96 13.23 10.52
CA ILE A 180 -3.79 12.34 10.57
C ILE A 180 -3.09 12.53 11.92
N GLY A 181 -2.91 11.42 12.63
CA GLY A 181 -2.07 11.37 13.81
C GLY A 181 -0.62 11.06 13.45
N TRP A 182 0.30 11.60 14.24
CA TRP A 182 1.73 11.33 14.13
C TRP A 182 2.29 11.02 15.52
N ILE A 183 2.93 9.86 15.64
CA ILE A 183 3.64 9.41 16.83
C ILE A 183 5.14 9.52 16.57
N ASP A 184 5.83 10.32 17.38
CA ASP A 184 7.27 10.50 17.36
C ASP A 184 7.84 10.07 18.73
N PRO A 185 8.45 8.87 18.83
CA PRO A 185 9.03 8.37 20.08
C PRO A 185 10.33 9.06 20.48
N ALA A 186 10.89 9.94 19.62
CA ALA A 186 12.10 10.67 19.95
C ALA A 186 11.94 11.43 21.26
N THR A 187 12.64 10.96 22.29
CA THR A 187 12.61 11.56 23.63
C THR A 187 13.11 12.99 23.60
N LYS A 188 12.56 13.86 24.46
CA LYS A 188 12.85 15.31 24.60
C LYS A 188 14.35 15.70 24.67
N LYS A 189 15.29 14.75 24.78
CA LYS A 189 16.74 14.99 24.75
C LYS A 189 17.28 15.49 23.39
N ALA A 190 16.64 15.16 22.28
CA ALA A 190 17.08 15.61 20.96
C ALA A 190 16.65 17.05 20.61
N ARG A 191 15.67 17.62 21.31
CA ARG A 191 15.14 18.98 21.07
C ARG A 191 15.97 20.13 21.66
N LYS A 192 17.06 19.86 22.40
CA LYS A 192 17.89 20.89 23.06
C LYS A 192 19.16 21.30 22.27
N ARG A 193 19.23 20.99 20.96
CA ARG A 193 20.31 21.48 20.10
C ARG A 193 19.73 22.21 18.88
N ARG A 194 19.22 23.40 19.14
CA ARG A 194 19.20 24.54 18.22
C ARG A 194 19.18 25.84 19.05
#